data_551f57c7f1c7ce4f0be3fdb7a72b4902
#
_entry.id   551f57c7f1c7ce4f0be3fdb7a72b4902
#
_cell.length_a   1.000
_cell.length_b   1.000
_cell.length_c   1.000
_cell.angle_alpha   90.00
_cell.angle_beta   90.00
_cell.angle_gamma   90.00
#
_symmetry.space_group_name_H-M   'P 1'
#
loop_
_entity.id
_entity.type
_entity.pdbx_description
1 polymer ?
#
loop_
_entity_poly.entity_id
_entity_poly.type
_entity_poly.pdbx_seq_one_letter_code
_entity_poly.pdbx_strand_id
1 'polypeptide(L)'
;MFKKGLVLGIYENEKKNGYELTETGKKFDAKNDNNLSKQLHCMSSTSLKKGSSQLLYGLGNEFQCVSIVNLGSGSQGVNEQEQWNELKQNIRTVASVGSRALRDQAVVTSIEIDSCGEPEGFEKRKSLGIRMNGDREIIILLLKGAYFGLYSYGGIEKQKKKKKVDTSLCKFESGYVLCFNSKQVKMTGSKVLLRLKLTNIARNLTNAPANHMTPKIFSENVEKLFKGKKNVEVKIRNKEWAAEMKMGSYLSVAQGSEEPPYFVEVHYRGATSEEEPVLLVGKGITFDSGGISLKPPNGMLKMRADMGGAACVIGTLHAIAELQIPVNVIGLTPMTENMINGKATKPGDVFTAMNGKTIQVDNTDAEGRLVLADALCYAHTFHPRVILDMATLTGAVGIALGCGAAGVFTTSDKLFKVLHDCSIETGDREFVEISEWLHLDVSGVKENTSEVPYLGKGFTGRPVRTIVDFISKLSQKDI
;
A
#
# COMPACT_ATOMS: atom_id res chain seq x y z
N MET A 1 1.34 14.33 32.42
CA MET A 1 2.64 14.46 31.77
C MET A 1 2.65 13.49 30.59
N PHE A 2 2.83 13.96 29.36
CA PHE A 2 2.92 13.09 28.20
C PHE A 2 4.24 12.31 28.28
N LYS A 3 4.15 10.99 28.18
CA LYS A 3 5.34 10.13 28.21
C LYS A 3 5.85 9.97 26.79
N LYS A 4 6.99 10.58 26.50
CA LYS A 4 7.62 10.57 25.18
C LYS A 4 8.48 9.33 24.95
N GLY A 5 8.45 8.80 23.73
CA GLY A 5 9.41 7.84 23.22
C GLY A 5 10.24 8.45 22.08
N LEU A 6 11.49 8.03 21.93
CA LEU A 6 12.39 8.48 20.86
C LEU A 6 12.79 7.30 19.99
N VAL A 7 12.77 7.48 18.67
CA VAL A 7 13.36 6.55 17.70
C VAL A 7 14.65 7.13 17.18
N LEU A 8 15.74 6.38 17.29
CA LEU A 8 17.06 6.74 16.77
C LEU A 8 17.54 5.70 15.77
N GLY A 9 18.10 6.14 14.65
CA GLY A 9 18.85 5.31 13.74
C GLY A 9 20.29 5.11 14.22
N ILE A 10 20.85 3.92 13.98
CA ILE A 10 22.27 3.63 14.17
C ILE A 10 22.82 2.94 12.92
N TYR A 11 24.09 3.21 12.59
CA TYR A 11 24.79 2.57 11.49
C TYR A 11 25.76 1.51 12.00
N GLU A 12 25.96 0.46 11.20
CA GLU A 12 27.03 -0.51 11.47
C GLU A 12 28.38 0.10 11.12
N ASN A 13 29.34 -0.02 12.02
CA ASN A 13 30.74 0.35 11.79
C ASN A 13 31.61 -0.90 11.75
N GLU A 14 31.82 -1.42 10.54
CA GLU A 14 32.59 -2.65 10.32
C GLU A 14 34.05 -2.54 10.83
N LYS A 15 34.66 -1.35 10.74
CA LYS A 15 36.04 -1.12 11.17
C LYS A 15 36.22 -1.20 12.70
N LYS A 16 35.19 -0.85 13.46
CA LYS A 16 35.20 -0.84 14.93
C LYS A 16 34.41 -1.98 15.55
N ASN A 17 33.88 -2.89 14.75
CA ASN A 17 33.00 -3.98 15.20
C ASN A 17 31.91 -3.49 16.16
N GLY A 18 31.26 -2.40 15.84
CA GLY A 18 30.26 -1.73 16.67
C GLY A 18 29.27 -0.90 15.87
N TYR A 19 28.65 0.06 16.55
CA TYR A 19 27.64 0.93 15.94
C TYR A 19 28.10 2.39 15.95
N GLU A 20 27.62 3.18 14.98
CA GLU A 20 27.82 4.61 14.88
C GLU A 20 26.49 5.33 14.95
N LEU A 21 26.45 6.42 15.73
CA LEU A 21 25.25 7.24 15.89
C LEU A 21 25.05 8.18 14.69
N THR A 22 23.79 8.43 14.33
CA THR A 22 23.41 9.55 13.48
C THR A 22 23.76 10.87 14.15
N GLU A 23 23.78 11.98 13.41
CA GLU A 23 24.00 13.32 13.97
C GLU A 23 22.98 13.67 15.08
N THR A 24 21.72 13.28 14.89
CA THR A 24 20.69 13.44 15.94
C THR A 24 21.01 12.57 17.15
N GLY A 25 21.44 11.33 16.91
CA GLY A 25 21.87 10.41 17.97
C GLY A 25 23.06 10.96 18.77
N LYS A 26 24.08 11.54 18.13
CA LYS A 26 25.23 12.18 18.79
C LYS A 26 24.78 13.37 19.66
N LYS A 27 23.89 14.22 19.12
CA LYS A 27 23.34 15.36 19.89
C LYS A 27 22.53 14.92 21.11
N PHE A 28 21.75 13.85 20.95
CA PHE A 28 21.00 13.25 22.05
C PHE A 28 21.95 12.67 23.11
N ASP A 29 22.94 11.90 22.69
CA ASP A 29 23.91 11.24 23.56
C ASP A 29 24.72 12.25 24.37
N ALA A 30 25.23 13.31 23.74
CA ALA A 30 25.95 14.39 24.41
C ALA A 30 25.11 15.11 25.48
N LYS A 31 23.81 15.23 25.31
CA LYS A 31 22.88 15.82 26.31
C LYS A 31 22.59 14.88 27.49
N ASN A 32 22.91 13.61 27.36
CA ASN A 32 22.58 12.56 28.33
C ASN A 32 23.85 11.82 28.83
N ASP A 33 24.92 12.54 29.03
CA ASP A 33 26.18 12.05 29.63
C ASP A 33 26.83 10.88 28.89
N ASN A 34 26.63 10.81 27.57
CA ASN A 34 27.07 9.74 26.66
C ASN A 34 26.58 8.34 27.11
N ASN A 35 25.41 8.27 27.75
CA ASN A 35 24.87 7.01 28.24
C ASN A 35 24.42 6.09 27.12
N LEU A 36 23.96 6.64 25.97
CA LEU A 36 23.60 5.85 24.79
C LEU A 36 24.85 5.16 24.22
N SER A 37 25.95 5.89 24.00
CA SER A 37 27.20 5.32 23.52
C SER A 37 27.76 4.26 24.46
N LYS A 38 27.66 4.46 25.78
CA LYS A 38 28.06 3.46 26.78
C LYS A 38 27.28 2.17 26.66
N GLN A 39 25.95 2.25 26.48
CA GLN A 39 25.10 1.06 26.29
C GLN A 39 25.37 0.38 24.95
N LEU A 40 25.56 1.15 23.88
CA LEU A 40 25.90 0.60 22.56
C LEU A 40 27.26 -0.10 22.54
N HIS A 41 28.24 0.40 23.29
CA HIS A 41 29.56 -0.22 23.40
C HIS A 41 29.51 -1.60 24.09
N CYS A 42 28.52 -1.84 24.95
CA CYS A 42 28.29 -3.15 25.56
C CYS A 42 27.58 -4.13 24.62
N MET A 43 27.12 -3.66 23.48
CA MET A 43 26.44 -4.48 22.47
C MET A 43 27.42 -4.85 21.35
N SER A 44 27.54 -6.13 21.00
CA SER A 44 28.31 -6.54 19.82
C SER A 44 27.58 -6.10 18.53
N SER A 45 28.34 -5.83 17.46
CA SER A 45 27.81 -5.45 16.15
C SER A 45 26.86 -6.49 15.54
N THR A 46 26.92 -7.74 16.02
CA THR A 46 26.06 -8.84 15.58
C THR A 46 24.76 -8.95 16.39
N SER A 47 24.62 -8.17 17.49
CA SER A 47 23.46 -8.29 18.39
C SER A 47 22.17 -7.73 17.82
N LEU A 48 22.25 -6.77 16.89
CA LEU A 48 21.08 -6.13 16.30
C LEU A 48 21.12 -6.25 14.77
N LYS A 49 20.27 -7.09 14.20
CA LYS A 49 20.17 -7.28 12.73
C LYS A 49 19.71 -6.00 12.04
N LYS A 50 20.20 -5.74 10.82
CA LYS A 50 19.72 -4.63 9.96
C LYS A 50 18.19 -4.63 9.90
N GLY A 51 17.59 -3.46 10.11
CA GLY A 51 16.14 -3.27 10.12
C GLY A 51 15.43 -3.80 11.36
N SER A 52 16.14 -4.24 12.40
CA SER A 52 15.55 -4.57 13.68
C SER A 52 15.74 -3.46 14.71
N SER A 53 14.97 -3.50 15.81
CA SER A 53 15.05 -2.50 16.87
C SER A 53 15.28 -3.11 18.23
N GLN A 54 15.89 -2.32 19.11
CA GLN A 54 16.01 -2.60 20.53
C GLN A 54 15.55 -1.41 21.36
N LEU A 55 14.84 -1.68 22.45
CA LEU A 55 14.40 -0.65 23.39
C LEU A 55 15.46 -0.46 24.48
N LEU A 56 15.78 0.79 24.74
CA LEU A 56 16.69 1.23 25.81
C LEU A 56 15.95 2.13 26.78
N TYR A 57 16.31 2.05 28.05
CA TYR A 57 15.71 2.81 29.14
C TYR A 57 16.77 3.53 29.94
N GLY A 58 16.38 4.56 30.70
CA GLY A 58 17.30 5.28 31.58
C GLY A 58 18.30 6.16 30.83
N LEU A 59 18.00 6.58 29.60
CA LEU A 59 18.87 7.44 28.79
C LEU A 59 18.56 8.94 28.98
N GLY A 60 18.21 9.36 30.21
CA GLY A 60 17.85 10.74 30.52
C GLY A 60 16.40 10.89 30.95
N ASN A 61 15.97 12.14 31.20
CA ASN A 61 14.66 12.45 31.78
C ASN A 61 13.61 12.87 30.76
N GLU A 62 14.01 13.17 29.53
CA GLU A 62 13.12 13.67 28.49
C GLU A 62 12.25 12.56 27.88
N PHE A 63 12.84 11.39 27.61
CA PHE A 63 12.18 10.26 26.98
C PHE A 63 12.06 9.09 27.96
N GLN A 64 10.86 8.48 27.99
CA GLN A 64 10.59 7.32 28.83
C GLN A 64 11.37 6.07 28.38
N CYS A 65 11.51 5.93 27.06
CA CYS A 65 12.35 4.92 26.44
C CYS A 65 12.79 5.39 25.04
N VAL A 66 13.88 4.79 24.57
CA VAL A 66 14.47 5.06 23.26
C VAL A 66 14.49 3.75 22.47
N SER A 67 13.95 3.76 21.26
CA SER A 67 14.07 2.66 20.33
C SER A 67 15.22 2.95 19.37
N ILE A 68 16.30 2.18 19.46
CA ILE A 68 17.38 2.20 18.47
C ILE A 68 17.04 1.23 17.35
N VAL A 69 17.31 1.62 16.09
CA VAL A 69 17.06 0.80 14.91
C VAL A 69 18.31 0.75 14.04
N ASN A 70 18.75 -0.46 13.71
CA ASN A 70 19.95 -0.66 12.89
C ASN A 70 19.62 -0.39 11.41
N LEU A 71 20.33 0.59 10.82
CA LEU A 71 20.25 1.01 9.42
C LEU A 71 21.14 0.18 8.47
N GLY A 72 22.02 -0.67 9.04
CA GLY A 72 23.08 -1.33 8.29
C GLY A 72 24.28 -0.43 8.02
N SER A 73 25.12 -0.76 7.02
CA SER A 73 26.30 0.06 6.69
C SER A 73 25.89 1.39 6.08
N GLY A 74 26.57 2.48 6.46
CA GLY A 74 26.31 3.83 5.93
C GLY A 74 26.67 4.03 4.44
N SER A 75 27.31 3.04 3.81
CA SER A 75 27.80 3.13 2.43
C SER A 75 26.78 2.76 1.34
N GLN A 76 25.53 2.49 1.71
CA GLN A 76 24.52 1.97 0.81
C GLN A 76 23.95 3.06 -0.10
N GLY A 77 24.15 2.89 -1.43
CA GLY A 77 23.66 3.77 -2.48
C GLY A 77 22.38 3.25 -3.16
N VAL A 78 22.18 3.70 -4.39
CA VAL A 78 21.18 3.12 -5.28
C VAL A 78 21.72 1.80 -5.81
N ASN A 79 20.96 0.72 -5.64
CA ASN A 79 21.22 -0.51 -6.35
C ASN A 79 20.79 -0.29 -7.82
N GLU A 80 21.76 -0.23 -8.74
CA GLU A 80 21.50 0.08 -10.14
C GLU A 80 20.74 -1.04 -10.87
N GLN A 81 20.94 -2.30 -10.47
CA GLN A 81 20.23 -3.45 -11.06
C GLN A 81 18.76 -3.47 -10.66
N GLU A 82 18.48 -3.12 -9.41
CA GLU A 82 17.12 -3.14 -8.88
C GLU A 82 16.47 -1.73 -8.87
N GLN A 83 17.19 -0.70 -9.30
CA GLN A 83 16.77 0.71 -9.25
C GLN A 83 16.19 1.13 -7.89
N TRP A 84 16.80 0.64 -6.82
CA TRP A 84 16.31 0.75 -5.46
C TRP A 84 17.20 1.65 -4.63
N ASN A 85 16.63 2.67 -4.02
CA ASN A 85 17.37 3.54 -3.12
C ASN A 85 17.33 3.00 -1.69
N GLU A 86 18.40 2.34 -1.27
CA GLU A 86 18.50 1.71 0.05
C GLU A 86 18.39 2.73 1.20
N LEU A 87 18.95 3.94 1.03
CA LEU A 87 18.86 4.97 2.06
C LEU A 87 17.40 5.38 2.31
N LYS A 88 16.62 5.60 1.24
CA LYS A 88 15.19 5.91 1.38
C LYS A 88 14.43 4.79 2.07
N GLN A 89 14.79 3.55 1.79
CA GLN A 89 14.19 2.38 2.42
C GLN A 89 14.58 2.28 3.91
N ASN A 90 15.84 2.52 4.23
CA ASN A 90 16.32 2.48 5.60
C ASN A 90 15.62 3.53 6.48
N ILE A 91 15.44 4.75 5.98
CA ILE A 91 14.70 5.81 6.68
C ILE A 91 13.24 5.38 6.96
N ARG A 92 12.54 4.81 5.97
CA ARG A 92 11.18 4.29 6.16
C ARG A 92 11.16 3.17 7.21
N THR A 93 12.15 2.28 7.17
CA THR A 93 12.28 1.14 8.08
C THR A 93 12.51 1.59 9.52
N VAL A 94 13.43 2.53 9.75
CA VAL A 94 13.68 3.11 11.08
C VAL A 94 12.41 3.68 11.68
N ALA A 95 11.74 4.56 10.93
CA ALA A 95 10.52 5.18 11.39
C ALA A 95 9.42 4.15 11.72
N SER A 96 9.29 3.12 10.89
CA SER A 96 8.27 2.09 11.09
C SER A 96 8.58 1.15 12.24
N VAL A 97 9.77 0.56 12.25
CA VAL A 97 10.18 -0.46 13.21
C VAL A 97 10.30 0.15 14.60
N GLY A 98 10.94 1.32 14.71
CA GLY A 98 11.06 2.05 15.95
C GLY A 98 9.72 2.50 16.52
N SER A 99 8.84 3.03 15.68
CA SER A 99 7.50 3.43 16.14
C SER A 99 6.65 2.24 16.60
N ARG A 100 6.75 1.08 15.96
CA ARG A 100 6.07 -0.15 16.42
C ARG A 100 6.56 -0.59 17.78
N ALA A 101 7.88 -0.63 17.97
CA ALA A 101 8.46 -1.01 19.24
C ALA A 101 8.00 -0.11 20.40
N LEU A 102 7.93 1.22 20.15
CA LEU A 102 7.43 2.18 21.12
C LEU A 102 5.91 2.12 21.33
N ARG A 103 5.13 1.87 20.28
CA ARG A 103 3.66 1.70 20.38
C ARG A 103 3.29 0.59 21.35
N ASP A 104 4.04 -0.50 21.32
CA ASP A 104 3.78 -1.67 22.16
C ASP A 104 4.15 -1.42 23.63
N GLN A 105 4.77 -0.29 23.95
CA GLN A 105 5.01 0.18 25.31
C GLN A 105 3.83 0.98 25.85
N ALA A 106 3.15 0.43 26.84
CA ALA A 106 1.94 1.03 27.43
C ALA A 106 2.13 2.43 28.04
N VAL A 107 3.37 2.84 28.25
CA VAL A 107 3.74 4.10 28.89
C VAL A 107 4.02 5.23 27.88
N VAL A 108 4.19 4.92 26.59
CA VAL A 108 4.48 5.91 25.55
C VAL A 108 3.18 6.43 24.95
N THR A 109 3.01 7.75 24.93
CA THR A 109 1.85 8.44 24.37
C THR A 109 2.20 9.33 23.18
N SER A 110 3.50 9.65 23.00
CA SER A 110 4.01 10.39 21.85
C SER A 110 5.37 9.87 21.43
N ILE A 111 5.68 9.95 20.13
CA ILE A 111 6.90 9.41 19.55
C ILE A 111 7.60 10.52 18.76
N GLU A 112 8.87 10.74 19.07
CA GLU A 112 9.79 11.55 18.28
C GLU A 112 10.71 10.62 17.47
N ILE A 113 11.08 11.02 16.25
CA ILE A 113 11.84 10.18 15.33
C ILE A 113 13.03 10.97 14.78
N ASP A 114 14.20 10.35 14.82
CA ASP A 114 15.43 10.83 14.23
C ASP A 114 15.30 11.06 12.72
N SER A 115 15.90 12.13 12.22
CA SER A 115 15.99 12.41 10.79
C SER A 115 16.83 11.40 10.01
N CYS A 116 17.60 10.54 10.72
CA CYS A 116 18.50 9.56 10.13
C CYS A 116 19.53 10.18 9.17
N GLY A 117 20.04 11.37 9.51
CA GLY A 117 21.08 12.05 8.75
C GLY A 117 22.34 11.19 8.58
N GLU A 118 23.08 11.46 7.51
CA GLU A 118 24.32 10.74 7.20
C GLU A 118 25.36 10.90 8.32
N PRO A 119 26.19 9.86 8.61
CA PRO A 119 27.32 9.99 9.52
C PRO A 119 28.33 11.03 9.03
N GLU A 120 29.06 11.68 9.96
CA GLU A 120 30.17 12.58 9.60
C GLU A 120 31.20 11.86 8.73
N GLY A 121 31.61 12.52 7.62
CA GLY A 121 32.62 11.99 6.69
C GLY A 121 32.04 11.29 5.48
N PHE A 122 30.73 11.28 5.30
CA PHE A 122 30.09 10.77 4.09
C PHE A 122 30.31 11.77 2.96
N GLU A 123 31.26 11.50 2.05
CA GLU A 123 31.42 12.30 0.83
C GLU A 123 30.14 12.25 0.00
N LYS A 124 29.61 13.43 -0.35
CA LYS A 124 28.50 13.61 -1.28
C LYS A 124 28.85 12.95 -2.61
N ARG A 125 28.62 11.65 -2.75
CA ARG A 125 28.74 10.98 -4.05
C ARG A 125 27.68 11.57 -4.97
N LYS A 126 28.15 12.44 -5.87
CA LYS A 126 27.43 12.93 -7.06
C LYS A 126 27.25 11.80 -8.07
N SER A 127 26.56 10.74 -7.75
CA SER A 127 26.24 9.72 -8.74
C SER A 127 24.73 9.58 -8.87
N LEU A 128 24.31 9.77 -10.10
CA LEU A 128 22.93 9.63 -10.58
C LEU A 128 21.89 10.58 -9.96
N GLY A 129 21.86 11.81 -10.41
CA GLY A 129 20.70 12.67 -10.73
C GLY A 129 19.56 12.88 -9.73
N ILE A 130 19.44 12.08 -8.70
CA ILE A 130 18.40 12.18 -7.70
C ILE A 130 18.94 12.98 -6.52
N ARG A 131 18.90 14.31 -6.65
CA ARG A 131 19.07 15.20 -5.50
C ARG A 131 17.93 14.93 -4.54
N MET A 132 18.24 14.39 -3.35
CA MET A 132 17.37 14.56 -2.21
C MET A 132 17.22 16.07 -1.99
N ASN A 133 16.05 16.61 -2.26
CA ASN A 133 15.77 18.03 -1.99
C ASN A 133 15.63 18.20 -0.47
N GLY A 134 16.74 18.05 0.27
CA GLY A 134 16.89 18.36 1.67
C GLY A 134 15.84 17.74 2.61
N ASP A 135 15.64 18.37 3.74
CA ASP A 135 14.78 17.98 4.86
C ASP A 135 13.35 17.53 4.50
N ARG A 136 12.79 18.04 3.39
CA ARG A 136 11.41 17.76 2.98
C ARG A 136 11.20 16.29 2.56
N GLU A 137 12.13 15.72 1.82
CA GLU A 137 12.02 14.34 1.35
C GLU A 137 12.20 13.35 2.52
N ILE A 138 13.17 13.60 3.38
CA ILE A 138 13.39 12.81 4.60
C ILE A 138 12.14 12.80 5.46
N ILE A 139 11.50 13.94 5.67
CA ILE A 139 10.25 14.04 6.44
C ILE A 139 9.15 13.17 5.83
N ILE A 140 9.00 13.19 4.51
CA ILE A 140 8.01 12.35 3.81
C ILE A 140 8.29 10.86 4.05
N LEU A 141 9.55 10.44 3.99
CA LEU A 141 9.94 9.05 4.21
C LEU A 141 9.68 8.60 5.65
N LEU A 142 10.00 9.43 6.63
CA LEU A 142 9.75 9.17 8.05
C LEU A 142 8.25 9.08 8.33
N LEU A 143 7.45 10.00 7.80
CA LEU A 143 5.99 9.97 7.91
C LEU A 143 5.42 8.69 7.31
N LYS A 144 5.87 8.30 6.10
CA LYS A 144 5.47 7.06 5.44
C LYS A 144 5.77 5.84 6.33
N GLY A 145 7.01 5.75 6.82
CA GLY A 145 7.43 4.64 7.67
C GLY A 145 6.63 4.55 8.96
N ALA A 146 6.56 5.63 9.74
CA ALA A 146 5.85 5.66 11.02
C ALA A 146 4.35 5.33 10.85
N TYR A 147 3.69 5.94 9.88
CA TYR A 147 2.26 5.75 9.66
C TYR A 147 1.91 4.29 9.30
N PHE A 148 2.68 3.68 8.40
CA PHE A 148 2.47 2.28 8.05
C PHE A 148 2.87 1.31 9.16
N GLY A 149 3.90 1.63 9.91
CA GLY A 149 4.32 0.83 11.06
C GLY A 149 3.29 0.81 12.19
N LEU A 150 2.57 1.90 12.39
CA LEU A 150 1.55 2.04 13.43
C LEU A 150 0.18 1.47 13.02
N TYR A 151 -0.02 1.10 11.76
CA TYR A 151 -1.28 0.51 11.32
C TYR A 151 -1.57 -0.82 12.02
N SER A 152 -2.78 -0.99 12.50
CA SER A 152 -3.34 -2.26 12.94
C SER A 152 -4.80 -2.36 12.50
N TYR A 153 -5.23 -3.53 11.98
CA TYR A 153 -6.63 -3.77 11.70
C TYR A 153 -7.39 -3.96 13.01
N GLY A 154 -8.39 -3.13 13.27
CA GLY A 154 -9.15 -3.13 14.53
C GLY A 154 -10.67 -3.35 14.34
N GLY A 155 -11.11 -3.89 13.19
CA GLY A 155 -12.52 -3.90 12.78
C GLY A 155 -13.48 -4.76 13.61
N ILE A 156 -13.00 -5.78 14.35
CA ILE A 156 -13.88 -6.75 15.04
C ILE A 156 -13.71 -6.73 16.56
N GLU A 157 -12.57 -6.33 17.08
CA GLU A 157 -12.39 -6.26 18.52
C GLU A 157 -13.31 -5.18 19.11
N LYS A 158 -14.33 -5.60 19.87
CA LYS A 158 -14.96 -4.73 20.88
C LYS A 158 -13.82 -4.10 21.66
N GLN A 159 -13.72 -2.78 21.63
CA GLN A 159 -12.68 -2.01 22.30
C GLN A 159 -12.62 -2.41 23.79
N LYS A 160 -11.89 -3.47 24.12
CA LYS A 160 -11.29 -3.53 25.44
C LYS A 160 -10.40 -2.29 25.50
N LYS A 161 -10.61 -1.44 26.51
CA LYS A 161 -9.90 -0.18 26.76
C LYS A 161 -8.38 -0.40 26.91
N LYS A 162 -7.70 -0.99 25.92
CA LYS A 162 -6.29 -0.75 25.72
C LYS A 162 -6.23 0.68 25.19
N LYS A 163 -5.53 1.56 25.88
CA LYS A 163 -5.20 2.89 25.37
C LYS A 163 -4.56 2.68 24.01
N LYS A 164 -5.38 2.73 22.95
CA LYS A 164 -4.88 2.75 21.59
C LYS A 164 -4.01 4.00 21.53
N VAL A 165 -2.77 3.86 21.08
CA VAL A 165 -2.16 4.97 20.34
C VAL A 165 -3.09 5.16 19.17
N ASP A 166 -3.95 6.15 19.29
CA ASP A 166 -4.99 6.41 18.30
C ASP A 166 -4.27 6.88 17.05
N THR A 167 -4.16 6.01 16.05
CA THR A 167 -3.58 6.36 14.75
C THR A 167 -4.46 7.36 14.00
N SER A 168 -5.71 7.56 14.43
CA SER A 168 -6.54 8.71 14.02
C SER A 168 -6.10 10.00 14.70
N LEU A 169 -5.40 9.90 15.83
CA LEU A 169 -4.75 10.98 16.58
C LEU A 169 -3.25 11.10 16.28
N CYS A 170 -2.78 10.73 15.10
CA CYS A 170 -1.75 11.53 14.48
C CYS A 170 -2.41 12.90 14.11
N LYS A 171 -3.03 13.53 15.06
CA LYS A 171 -3.17 14.96 15.11
C LYS A 171 -1.75 15.48 15.22
N PHE A 172 -1.21 15.84 14.09
CA PHE A 172 -0.04 16.69 14.01
C PHE A 172 -0.48 18.10 14.44
N GLU A 173 -0.96 18.23 15.65
CA GLU A 173 -0.92 19.47 16.35
C GLU A 173 0.55 19.68 16.68
N SER A 174 1.13 20.58 15.93
CA SER A 174 2.37 21.29 16.22
C SER A 174 3.35 20.53 17.14
N GLY A 175 4.23 19.72 16.59
CA GLY A 175 5.45 19.42 17.30
C GLY A 175 5.96 17.98 17.30
N TYR A 176 5.30 16.97 16.76
CA TYR A 176 5.67 15.57 17.02
C TYR A 176 6.14 14.75 15.83
N VAL A 177 6.43 15.36 14.74
CA VAL A 177 7.33 14.80 13.75
C VAL A 177 8.43 15.79 13.60
N LEU A 178 9.55 15.48 14.20
CA LEU A 178 10.82 16.17 14.02
C LEU A 178 10.85 17.60 14.55
N CYS A 179 11.92 17.95 15.19
CA CYS A 179 12.42 19.30 15.45
C CYS A 179 12.65 20.08 14.14
N PHE A 180 11.62 20.27 13.30
CA PHE A 180 11.66 21.14 12.12
C PHE A 180 10.68 22.28 12.27
N ASN A 181 11.21 23.42 12.60
CA ASN A 181 10.53 24.68 12.90
C ASN A 181 10.20 25.48 11.63
N SER A 182 9.53 24.89 10.61
CA SER A 182 9.15 25.67 9.42
C SER A 182 7.68 25.52 9.00
N LYS A 183 7.04 26.64 8.60
CA LYS A 183 5.69 26.70 8.02
C LYS A 183 5.51 25.76 6.81
N GLN A 184 6.58 25.49 6.06
CA GLN A 184 6.59 24.67 4.86
C GLN A 184 6.40 23.18 5.16
N VAL A 185 6.85 22.71 6.32
CA VAL A 185 6.66 21.33 6.80
C VAL A 185 5.20 21.03 7.11
N LYS A 186 4.46 21.98 7.67
CA LYS A 186 3.02 21.80 7.99
C LYS A 186 2.17 21.55 6.73
N MET A 187 2.42 22.24 5.62
CA MET A 187 1.66 22.05 4.37
C MET A 187 2.01 20.73 3.66
N THR A 188 3.28 20.36 3.65
CA THR A 188 3.75 19.11 3.02
C THR A 188 3.29 17.89 3.83
N GLY A 189 3.39 17.97 5.16
CA GLY A 189 2.95 16.90 6.05
C GLY A 189 1.47 16.57 5.92
N SER A 190 0.60 17.55 5.72
CA SER A 190 -0.85 17.31 5.59
C SER A 190 -1.21 16.53 4.32
N LYS A 191 -0.62 16.87 3.16
CA LYS A 191 -0.83 16.13 1.90
C LYS A 191 -0.29 14.70 1.95
N VAL A 192 0.89 14.50 2.55
CA VAL A 192 1.49 13.17 2.71
C VAL A 192 0.65 12.30 3.65
N LEU A 193 0.24 12.83 4.79
CA LEU A 193 -0.64 12.12 5.71
C LEU A 193 -1.97 11.75 5.07
N LEU A 194 -2.52 12.62 4.26
CA LEU A 194 -3.74 12.34 3.53
C LEU A 194 -3.52 11.10 2.63
N ARG A 195 -2.48 11.09 1.79
CA ARG A 195 -2.13 9.94 0.94
C ARG A 195 -1.96 8.64 1.74
N LEU A 196 -1.35 8.71 2.92
CA LEU A 196 -1.15 7.54 3.78
C LEU A 196 -2.44 7.02 4.41
N LYS A 197 -3.32 7.92 4.87
CA LYS A 197 -4.67 7.55 5.34
C LYS A 197 -5.46 6.81 4.27
N LEU A 198 -5.31 7.24 3.02
CA LEU A 198 -6.02 6.72 1.87
C LEU A 198 -5.54 5.30 1.48
N THR A 199 -4.24 5.01 1.59
CA THR A 199 -3.72 3.64 1.46
C THR A 199 -4.33 2.69 2.52
N ASN A 200 -4.59 3.17 3.73
CA ASN A 200 -5.20 2.36 4.76
C ASN A 200 -6.67 2.00 4.47
N ILE A 201 -7.36 2.70 3.57
CA ILE A 201 -8.69 2.28 3.10
C ILE A 201 -8.58 0.92 2.41
N ALA A 202 -7.69 0.78 1.42
CA ALA A 202 -7.45 -0.49 0.77
C ALA A 202 -7.04 -1.59 1.76
N ARG A 203 -6.15 -1.25 2.72
CA ARG A 203 -5.75 -2.19 3.78
C ARG A 203 -6.91 -2.64 4.66
N ASN A 204 -7.81 -1.73 5.02
CA ASN A 204 -8.99 -2.07 5.83
C ASN A 204 -9.95 -2.99 5.08
N LEU A 205 -10.19 -2.73 3.80
CA LEU A 205 -11.03 -3.57 2.96
C LEU A 205 -10.47 -4.98 2.82
N THR A 206 -9.16 -5.11 2.55
CA THR A 206 -8.50 -6.42 2.33
C THR A 206 -8.22 -7.20 3.61
N ASN A 207 -8.05 -6.54 4.77
CA ASN A 207 -7.82 -7.23 6.03
C ASN A 207 -9.12 -7.69 6.72
N ALA A 208 -10.28 -7.20 6.28
CA ALA A 208 -11.56 -7.61 6.85
C ALA A 208 -11.78 -9.12 6.65
N PRO A 209 -12.35 -9.84 7.64
CA PRO A 209 -12.78 -11.21 7.44
C PRO A 209 -13.82 -11.32 6.32
N ALA A 210 -13.85 -12.46 5.61
CA ALA A 210 -14.71 -12.65 4.44
C ALA A 210 -16.19 -12.39 4.74
N ASN A 211 -16.71 -12.90 5.85
CA ASN A 211 -18.09 -12.67 6.28
C ASN A 211 -18.40 -11.22 6.72
N HIS A 212 -17.39 -10.37 6.82
CA HIS A 212 -17.50 -8.92 7.06
C HIS A 212 -17.09 -8.08 5.82
N MET A 213 -16.89 -8.74 4.68
CA MET A 213 -16.53 -8.11 3.41
C MET A 213 -17.11 -8.89 2.22
N THR A 214 -18.39 -9.27 2.29
CA THR A 214 -19.11 -9.86 1.16
C THR A 214 -19.28 -8.83 0.03
N PRO A 215 -19.65 -9.22 -1.21
CA PRO A 215 -19.89 -8.27 -2.31
C PRO A 215 -20.83 -7.14 -1.91
N LYS A 216 -21.89 -7.45 -1.16
CA LYS A 216 -22.86 -6.47 -0.64
C LYS A 216 -22.20 -5.51 0.34
N ILE A 217 -21.48 -6.03 1.36
CA ILE A 217 -20.85 -5.21 2.40
C ILE A 217 -19.77 -4.31 1.79
N PHE A 218 -19.02 -4.82 0.80
CA PHE A 218 -18.05 -4.00 0.07
C PHE A 218 -18.75 -2.81 -0.61
N SER A 219 -19.84 -3.07 -1.33
CA SER A 219 -20.61 -2.03 -2.03
C SER A 219 -21.14 -0.97 -1.07
N GLU A 220 -21.71 -1.38 0.07
CA GLU A 220 -22.18 -0.46 1.12
C GLU A 220 -21.04 0.37 1.73
N ASN A 221 -19.86 -0.22 1.90
CA ASN A 221 -18.68 0.51 2.38
C ASN A 221 -18.23 1.56 1.37
N VAL A 222 -18.28 1.27 0.07
CA VAL A 222 -17.96 2.24 -0.99
C VAL A 222 -18.95 3.39 -0.97
N GLU A 223 -20.25 3.14 -0.90
CA GLU A 223 -21.25 4.22 -0.78
C GLU A 223 -21.00 5.11 0.44
N LYS A 224 -20.74 4.51 1.61
CA LYS A 224 -20.42 5.25 2.84
C LYS A 224 -19.16 6.09 2.70
N LEU A 225 -18.13 5.55 2.06
CA LEU A 225 -16.83 6.20 1.86
C LEU A 225 -16.93 7.46 1.01
N PHE A 226 -17.77 7.44 -0.02
CA PHE A 226 -17.93 8.56 -0.95
C PHE A 226 -19.13 9.46 -0.63
N LYS A 227 -19.91 9.15 0.40
CA LYS A 227 -21.09 9.96 0.78
C LYS A 227 -20.71 11.40 1.03
N GLY A 228 -21.37 12.31 0.33
CA GLY A 228 -21.15 13.76 0.45
C GLY A 228 -19.89 14.29 -0.25
N LYS A 229 -19.16 13.45 -0.99
CA LYS A 229 -18.05 13.91 -1.81
C LYS A 229 -18.57 14.63 -3.05
N LYS A 230 -18.13 15.87 -3.23
CA LYS A 230 -18.40 16.60 -4.48
C LYS A 230 -17.66 15.94 -5.64
N ASN A 231 -18.21 15.97 -6.81
CA ASN A 231 -17.62 15.42 -8.06
C ASN A 231 -17.41 13.90 -8.03
N VAL A 232 -18.03 13.17 -7.11
CA VAL A 232 -18.03 11.70 -7.10
C VAL A 232 -19.45 11.18 -7.16
N GLU A 233 -19.69 10.28 -8.14
CA GLU A 233 -20.92 9.53 -8.29
C GLU A 233 -20.63 8.03 -8.12
N VAL A 234 -21.38 7.36 -7.25
CA VAL A 234 -21.28 5.91 -7.01
C VAL A 234 -22.53 5.24 -7.56
N LYS A 235 -22.34 4.19 -8.36
CA LYS A 235 -23.44 3.37 -8.91
C LYS A 235 -23.21 1.93 -8.50
N ILE A 236 -24.13 1.37 -7.75
CA ILE A 236 -24.13 -0.05 -7.35
C ILE A 236 -25.09 -0.79 -8.28
N ARG A 237 -24.54 -1.67 -9.10
CA ARG A 237 -25.27 -2.47 -10.08
C ARG A 237 -25.48 -3.89 -9.54
N ASN A 238 -26.70 -4.41 -9.70
CA ASN A 238 -27.06 -5.74 -9.23
C ASN A 238 -26.85 -6.82 -10.31
N LYS A 239 -27.18 -8.05 -9.99
CA LYS A 239 -27.07 -9.21 -10.87
C LYS A 239 -27.91 -9.06 -12.16
N GLU A 240 -29.12 -8.52 -12.03
CA GLU A 240 -30.05 -8.32 -13.13
C GLU A 240 -29.48 -7.37 -14.18
N TRP A 241 -28.91 -6.25 -13.72
CA TRP A 241 -28.21 -5.32 -14.60
C TRP A 241 -27.04 -6.00 -15.33
N ALA A 242 -26.23 -6.81 -14.65
CA ALA A 242 -25.12 -7.51 -15.28
C ALA A 242 -25.61 -8.52 -16.34
N ALA A 243 -26.77 -9.14 -16.11
CA ALA A 243 -27.40 -10.01 -17.09
C ALA A 243 -27.91 -9.23 -18.31
N GLU A 244 -28.54 -8.07 -18.13
CA GLU A 244 -28.96 -7.16 -19.20
C GLU A 244 -27.77 -6.70 -20.06
N MET A 245 -26.63 -6.43 -19.40
CA MET A 245 -25.36 -6.10 -20.05
C MET A 245 -24.66 -7.31 -20.69
N LYS A 246 -25.25 -8.50 -20.61
CA LYS A 246 -24.72 -9.76 -21.16
C LYS A 246 -23.34 -10.14 -20.61
N MET A 247 -23.05 -9.82 -19.35
CA MET A 247 -21.79 -10.13 -18.68
C MET A 247 -21.75 -11.61 -18.25
N GLY A 248 -21.82 -12.54 -19.19
CA GLY A 248 -21.93 -13.98 -18.89
C GLY A 248 -20.66 -14.57 -18.31
N SER A 249 -19.49 -14.04 -18.63
CA SER A 249 -18.23 -14.46 -18.04
C SER A 249 -18.14 -14.07 -16.54
N TYR A 250 -18.53 -12.85 -16.18
CA TYR A 250 -18.61 -12.41 -14.78
C TYR A 250 -19.66 -13.20 -14.00
N LEU A 251 -20.84 -13.37 -14.56
CA LEU A 251 -21.95 -14.07 -13.90
C LEU A 251 -21.68 -15.58 -13.72
N SER A 252 -20.84 -16.20 -14.57
CA SER A 252 -20.47 -17.60 -14.42
C SER A 252 -19.73 -17.87 -13.11
N VAL A 253 -18.86 -16.95 -12.66
CA VAL A 253 -18.17 -17.07 -11.39
C VAL A 253 -19.15 -16.97 -10.22
N ALA A 254 -20.13 -16.08 -10.32
CA ALA A 254 -21.11 -15.81 -9.27
C ALA A 254 -22.07 -16.98 -8.97
N GLN A 255 -22.22 -17.94 -9.90
CA GLN A 255 -23.19 -19.04 -9.76
C GLN A 255 -22.94 -19.93 -8.55
N GLY A 256 -21.68 -20.02 -8.10
CA GLY A 256 -21.26 -20.87 -6.99
C GLY A 256 -21.55 -20.29 -5.60
N SER A 257 -21.96 -19.03 -5.49
CA SER A 257 -22.22 -18.38 -4.20
C SER A 257 -23.70 -18.08 -3.97
N GLU A 258 -24.13 -18.11 -2.71
CA GLU A 258 -25.43 -17.57 -2.30
C GLU A 258 -25.39 -16.03 -2.13
N GLU A 259 -24.20 -15.45 -1.95
CA GLU A 259 -24.02 -13.99 -1.91
C GLU A 259 -24.20 -13.42 -3.33
N PRO A 260 -25.13 -12.46 -3.53
CA PRO A 260 -25.37 -11.90 -4.86
C PRO A 260 -24.14 -11.08 -5.32
N PRO A 261 -23.80 -11.14 -6.63
CA PRO A 261 -22.78 -10.30 -7.20
C PRO A 261 -23.24 -8.85 -7.28
N TYR A 262 -22.28 -7.93 -7.14
CA TYR A 262 -22.48 -6.49 -7.32
C TYR A 262 -21.40 -5.92 -8.23
N PHE A 263 -21.78 -5.11 -9.20
CA PHE A 263 -20.82 -4.36 -10.01
C PHE A 263 -20.80 -2.92 -9.54
N VAL A 264 -19.66 -2.48 -8.99
CA VAL A 264 -19.51 -1.14 -8.39
C VAL A 264 -18.81 -0.22 -9.37
N GLU A 265 -19.46 0.88 -9.73
CA GLU A 265 -18.90 1.97 -10.53
C GLU A 265 -18.71 3.19 -9.66
N VAL A 266 -17.55 3.82 -9.75
CA VAL A 266 -17.26 5.09 -9.08
C VAL A 266 -16.72 6.08 -10.10
N HIS A 267 -17.45 7.15 -10.35
CA HIS A 267 -17.09 8.19 -11.30
C HIS A 267 -16.57 9.42 -10.55
N TYR A 268 -15.33 9.77 -10.74
CA TYR A 268 -14.74 11.02 -10.27
C TYR A 268 -14.56 11.99 -11.43
N ARG A 269 -15.14 13.19 -11.30
CA ARG A 269 -15.07 14.27 -12.27
C ARG A 269 -14.24 15.42 -11.70
N GLY A 270 -12.92 15.34 -11.86
CA GLY A 270 -11.96 16.35 -11.37
C GLY A 270 -11.52 17.36 -12.42
N ALA A 271 -11.72 17.04 -13.71
CA ALA A 271 -11.43 17.89 -14.85
C ALA A 271 -12.70 18.34 -15.58
N THR A 272 -12.55 19.03 -16.69
CA THR A 272 -13.68 19.40 -17.57
C THR A 272 -14.36 18.17 -18.15
N SER A 273 -15.64 18.27 -18.52
CA SER A 273 -16.45 17.16 -19.02
C SER A 273 -15.97 16.58 -20.35
N GLU A 274 -15.16 17.33 -21.08
CA GLU A 274 -14.66 16.94 -22.42
C GLU A 274 -13.40 16.07 -22.37
N GLU A 275 -12.74 15.96 -21.22
CA GLU A 275 -11.56 15.10 -21.11
C GLU A 275 -11.95 13.62 -20.98
N GLU A 276 -11.40 12.79 -21.88
CA GLU A 276 -11.53 11.34 -21.82
C GLU A 276 -11.06 10.79 -20.47
N PRO A 277 -11.83 9.88 -19.85
CA PRO A 277 -11.49 9.39 -18.52
C PRO A 277 -10.33 8.39 -18.55
N VAL A 278 -9.63 8.30 -17.41
CA VAL A 278 -8.81 7.15 -17.08
C VAL A 278 -9.68 6.09 -16.43
N LEU A 279 -9.64 4.85 -16.90
CA LEU A 279 -10.37 3.73 -16.32
C LEU A 279 -9.45 2.92 -15.40
N LEU A 280 -9.95 2.66 -14.21
CA LEU A 280 -9.33 1.75 -13.23
C LEU A 280 -10.26 0.54 -13.06
N VAL A 281 -9.78 -0.65 -13.39
CA VAL A 281 -10.55 -1.90 -13.22
C VAL A 281 -9.89 -2.71 -12.09
N GLY A 282 -10.68 -3.24 -11.15
CA GLY A 282 -10.15 -3.98 -10.02
C GLY A 282 -10.81 -5.33 -9.82
N LYS A 283 -10.03 -6.43 -9.80
CA LYS A 283 -10.54 -7.76 -9.43
C LYS A 283 -11.20 -7.71 -8.06
N GLY A 284 -12.46 -8.16 -7.98
CA GLY A 284 -13.32 -8.05 -6.80
C GLY A 284 -13.80 -9.39 -6.25
N ILE A 285 -12.95 -10.42 -6.18
CA ILE A 285 -13.31 -11.71 -5.59
C ILE A 285 -13.21 -11.62 -4.07
N THR A 286 -14.32 -11.46 -3.38
CA THR A 286 -14.36 -11.23 -1.94
C THR A 286 -13.98 -12.46 -1.12
N PHE A 287 -14.20 -13.64 -1.67
CA PHE A 287 -13.61 -14.90 -1.22
C PHE A 287 -13.44 -15.86 -2.40
N ASP A 288 -12.28 -16.49 -2.50
CA ASP A 288 -11.95 -17.42 -3.56
C ASP A 288 -11.63 -18.81 -2.99
N SER A 289 -12.59 -19.73 -3.10
CA SER A 289 -12.38 -21.14 -2.75
C SER A 289 -11.74 -21.95 -3.88
N GLY A 290 -11.64 -21.36 -5.09
CA GLY A 290 -11.27 -22.05 -6.33
C GLY A 290 -12.48 -22.61 -7.10
N GLY A 291 -13.67 -22.58 -6.52
CA GLY A 291 -14.85 -23.23 -7.10
C GLY A 291 -14.72 -24.76 -7.12
N ILE A 292 -15.21 -25.40 -8.16
CA ILE A 292 -15.08 -26.87 -8.32
C ILE A 292 -13.62 -27.32 -8.39
N SER A 293 -12.73 -26.51 -8.96
CA SER A 293 -11.27 -26.68 -8.88
C SER A 293 -10.76 -26.19 -7.52
N LEU A 294 -11.19 -26.87 -6.44
CA LEU A 294 -11.04 -26.45 -5.06
C LEU A 294 -9.57 -26.27 -4.65
N LYS A 295 -9.27 -25.12 -4.06
CA LYS A 295 -7.95 -24.84 -3.47
C LYS A 295 -7.65 -25.76 -2.29
N PRO A 296 -6.36 -26.08 -2.05
CA PRO A 296 -5.96 -26.76 -0.81
C PRO A 296 -6.27 -25.88 0.42
N PRO A 297 -6.58 -26.49 1.59
CA PRO A 297 -6.89 -25.74 2.80
C PRO A 297 -5.79 -24.78 3.25
N ASN A 298 -4.53 -25.17 3.01
CA ASN A 298 -3.38 -24.35 3.37
C ASN A 298 -3.34 -23.07 2.53
N GLY A 299 -3.47 -21.93 3.19
CA GLY A 299 -3.48 -20.63 2.55
C GLY A 299 -4.86 -20.14 2.09
N MET A 300 -5.92 -20.95 2.06
CA MET A 300 -7.25 -20.55 1.66
C MET A 300 -7.80 -19.39 2.52
N LEU A 301 -7.45 -19.33 3.81
CA LEU A 301 -7.74 -18.21 4.70
C LEU A 301 -7.34 -16.84 4.11
N LYS A 302 -6.29 -16.79 3.31
CA LYS A 302 -5.78 -15.55 2.68
C LYS A 302 -6.59 -15.12 1.47
N MET A 303 -7.47 -15.98 0.98
CA MET A 303 -8.29 -15.72 -0.20
C MET A 303 -9.42 -14.70 0.05
N ARG A 304 -9.65 -14.28 1.32
CA ARG A 304 -10.46 -13.10 1.62
C ARG A 304 -9.89 -11.79 1.04
N ALA A 305 -8.62 -11.77 0.69
CA ALA A 305 -7.95 -10.61 0.09
C ALA A 305 -7.88 -10.69 -1.44
N ASP A 306 -8.60 -11.60 -2.06
CA ASP A 306 -8.61 -11.76 -3.50
C ASP A 306 -9.45 -10.68 -4.22
N MET A 307 -9.89 -9.72 -3.47
CA MET A 307 -10.47 -8.43 -3.88
C MET A 307 -9.48 -7.26 -3.71
N GLY A 308 -8.19 -7.56 -3.58
CA GLY A 308 -7.14 -6.55 -3.39
C GLY A 308 -7.05 -5.54 -4.53
N GLY A 309 -7.32 -5.97 -5.76
CA GLY A 309 -7.42 -5.09 -6.93
C GLY A 309 -8.55 -4.07 -6.78
N ALA A 310 -9.76 -4.52 -6.44
CA ALA A 310 -10.91 -3.65 -6.18
C ALA A 310 -10.63 -2.68 -5.02
N ALA A 311 -10.01 -3.16 -3.94
CA ALA A 311 -9.64 -2.31 -2.81
C ALA A 311 -8.64 -1.22 -3.20
N CYS A 312 -7.68 -1.53 -4.07
CA CYS A 312 -6.73 -0.54 -4.61
C CYS A 312 -7.42 0.50 -5.49
N VAL A 313 -8.36 0.09 -6.36
CA VAL A 313 -9.19 1.02 -7.16
C VAL A 313 -9.94 2.00 -6.25
N ILE A 314 -10.65 1.49 -5.25
CA ILE A 314 -11.44 2.33 -4.33
C ILE A 314 -10.53 3.25 -3.48
N GLY A 315 -9.42 2.73 -2.98
CA GLY A 315 -8.43 3.53 -2.24
C GLY A 315 -7.84 4.65 -3.09
N THR A 316 -7.55 4.37 -4.36
CA THR A 316 -7.03 5.35 -5.32
C THR A 316 -8.06 6.43 -5.63
N LEU A 317 -9.30 6.05 -5.99
CA LEU A 317 -10.38 7.00 -6.27
C LEU A 317 -10.66 7.92 -5.09
N HIS A 318 -10.69 7.36 -3.88
CA HIS A 318 -10.88 8.19 -2.70
C HIS A 318 -9.69 9.16 -2.52
N ALA A 319 -8.45 8.70 -2.82
CA ALA A 319 -7.27 9.54 -2.72
C ALA A 319 -7.30 10.72 -3.70
N ILE A 320 -7.59 10.45 -4.98
CA ILE A 320 -7.63 11.50 -6.01
C ILE A 320 -8.76 12.49 -5.76
N ALA A 321 -9.90 12.03 -5.24
CA ALA A 321 -11.02 12.90 -4.86
C ALA A 321 -10.67 13.82 -3.67
N GLU A 322 -10.02 13.30 -2.64
CA GLU A 322 -9.55 14.09 -1.50
C GLU A 322 -8.44 15.09 -1.87
N LEU A 323 -7.54 14.68 -2.77
CA LEU A 323 -6.46 15.51 -3.26
C LEU A 323 -6.91 16.50 -4.35
N GLN A 324 -8.15 16.38 -4.81
CA GLN A 324 -8.74 17.20 -5.87
C GLN A 324 -7.85 17.24 -7.12
N ILE A 325 -7.37 16.06 -7.56
CA ILE A 325 -6.52 15.94 -8.75
C ILE A 325 -7.38 16.28 -9.98
N PRO A 326 -6.95 17.20 -10.86
CA PRO A 326 -7.74 17.63 -12.01
C PRO A 326 -7.69 16.59 -13.15
N VAL A 327 -8.45 15.51 -13.01
CA VAL A 327 -8.55 14.38 -13.96
C VAL A 327 -9.91 13.72 -13.82
N ASN A 328 -10.45 13.20 -14.91
CA ASN A 328 -11.64 12.35 -14.89
C ASN A 328 -11.23 10.89 -14.75
N VAL A 329 -11.77 10.19 -13.75
CA VAL A 329 -11.46 8.78 -13.50
C VAL A 329 -12.72 7.99 -13.22
N ILE A 330 -12.83 6.81 -13.83
CA ILE A 330 -13.90 5.86 -13.55
C ILE A 330 -13.28 4.59 -13.01
N GLY A 331 -13.75 4.13 -11.85
CA GLY A 331 -13.38 2.85 -11.28
C GLY A 331 -14.47 1.82 -11.43
N LEU A 332 -14.10 0.64 -11.86
CA LEU A 332 -15.00 -0.50 -12.09
C LEU A 332 -14.53 -1.68 -11.27
N THR A 333 -15.40 -2.22 -10.41
CA THR A 333 -15.07 -3.39 -9.60
C THR A 333 -16.19 -4.42 -9.65
N PRO A 334 -15.97 -5.53 -10.40
CA PRO A 334 -16.90 -6.67 -10.45
C PRO A 334 -16.77 -7.48 -9.15
N MET A 335 -17.69 -7.29 -8.20
CA MET A 335 -17.66 -7.93 -6.88
C MET A 335 -18.45 -9.24 -6.90
N THR A 336 -17.81 -10.35 -6.52
CA THR A 336 -18.45 -11.66 -6.36
C THR A 336 -17.61 -12.56 -5.46
N GLU A 337 -18.15 -13.72 -5.09
CA GLU A 337 -17.40 -14.83 -4.51
C GLU A 337 -17.22 -15.94 -5.54
N ASN A 338 -16.14 -16.71 -5.43
CA ASN A 338 -15.93 -17.96 -6.15
C ASN A 338 -16.09 -19.13 -5.16
N MET A 339 -17.28 -19.71 -5.13
CA MET A 339 -17.69 -20.72 -4.15
C MET A 339 -18.19 -21.99 -4.84
N ILE A 340 -18.54 -22.99 -4.04
CA ILE A 340 -19.04 -24.29 -4.48
C ILE A 340 -20.48 -24.47 -4.00
N ASN A 341 -21.39 -24.66 -4.97
CA ASN A 341 -22.75 -25.14 -4.70
C ASN A 341 -23.23 -25.97 -5.89
N GLY A 342 -24.47 -26.42 -5.87
CA GLY A 342 -25.07 -27.23 -6.95
C GLY A 342 -25.21 -26.52 -8.31
N LYS A 343 -24.99 -25.21 -8.36
CA LYS A 343 -25.05 -24.39 -9.58
C LYS A 343 -23.67 -23.87 -10.03
N ALA A 344 -22.61 -24.20 -9.27
CA ALA A 344 -21.27 -23.70 -9.59
C ALA A 344 -20.82 -24.12 -10.99
N THR A 345 -20.07 -23.22 -11.63
CA THR A 345 -19.41 -23.49 -12.90
C THR A 345 -18.52 -24.73 -12.79
N LYS A 346 -18.62 -25.62 -13.78
CA LYS A 346 -17.82 -26.84 -13.87
C LYS A 346 -16.69 -26.65 -14.89
N PRO A 347 -15.54 -27.26 -14.67
CA PRO A 347 -14.54 -27.38 -15.73
C PRO A 347 -15.14 -27.97 -17.01
N GLY A 348 -14.93 -27.28 -18.15
CA GLY A 348 -15.53 -27.61 -19.43
C GLY A 348 -16.79 -26.79 -19.78
N ASP A 349 -17.40 -26.09 -18.84
CA ASP A 349 -18.53 -25.19 -19.15
C ASP A 349 -18.10 -24.05 -20.08
N VAL A 350 -18.99 -23.60 -20.96
CA VAL A 350 -18.76 -22.52 -21.92
C VAL A 350 -19.75 -21.40 -21.67
N PHE A 351 -19.24 -20.18 -21.54
CA PHE A 351 -20.05 -18.97 -21.33
C PHE A 351 -19.80 -17.95 -22.44
N THR A 352 -20.81 -17.13 -22.70
CA THR A 352 -20.68 -16.02 -23.63
C THR A 352 -20.40 -14.74 -22.88
N ALA A 353 -19.26 -14.11 -23.15
CA ALA A 353 -18.87 -12.83 -22.58
C ALA A 353 -19.66 -11.66 -23.20
N MET A 354 -19.59 -10.48 -22.57
CA MET A 354 -20.30 -9.26 -22.98
C MET A 354 -20.10 -8.90 -24.48
N ASN A 355 -18.91 -9.16 -25.02
CA ASN A 355 -18.56 -8.90 -26.41
C ASN A 355 -19.05 -9.99 -27.40
N GLY A 356 -19.79 -10.98 -26.92
CA GLY A 356 -20.34 -12.07 -27.74
C GLY A 356 -19.38 -13.23 -27.99
N LYS A 357 -18.11 -13.17 -27.51
CA LYS A 357 -17.17 -14.28 -27.63
C LYS A 357 -17.48 -15.34 -26.57
N THR A 358 -17.23 -16.59 -26.90
CA THR A 358 -17.39 -17.72 -26.01
C THR A 358 -16.08 -18.01 -25.29
N ILE A 359 -16.17 -18.36 -24.01
CA ILE A 359 -15.04 -18.71 -23.14
C ILE A 359 -15.32 -20.08 -22.53
N GLN A 360 -14.46 -21.05 -22.80
CA GLN A 360 -14.45 -22.32 -22.09
C GLN A 360 -13.66 -22.19 -20.80
N VAL A 361 -14.23 -22.66 -19.70
CA VAL A 361 -13.62 -22.61 -18.37
C VAL A 361 -12.99 -23.96 -18.06
N ASP A 362 -11.68 -24.10 -18.28
CA ASP A 362 -10.97 -25.36 -18.01
C ASP A 362 -10.62 -25.50 -16.51
N ASN A 363 -10.46 -24.38 -15.81
CA ASN A 363 -10.13 -24.33 -14.39
C ASN A 363 -10.92 -23.22 -13.72
N THR A 364 -11.79 -23.59 -12.78
CA THR A 364 -12.64 -22.63 -12.06
C THR A 364 -11.85 -21.79 -11.02
N ASP A 365 -10.60 -22.17 -10.71
CA ASP A 365 -9.65 -21.38 -9.90
C ASP A 365 -8.95 -20.28 -10.72
N ALA A 366 -9.30 -20.13 -11.99
CA ALA A 366 -8.87 -19.04 -12.86
C ALA A 366 -10.00 -18.02 -13.09
N GLU A 367 -10.81 -17.76 -12.08
CA GLU A 367 -12.02 -16.93 -12.07
C GLU A 367 -11.73 -15.43 -12.25
N GLY A 368 -10.56 -14.96 -11.77
CA GLY A 368 -10.19 -13.54 -11.83
C GLY A 368 -10.21 -13.00 -13.26
N ARG A 369 -9.65 -13.73 -14.22
CA ARG A 369 -9.70 -13.35 -15.65
C ARG A 369 -11.10 -13.35 -16.23
N LEU A 370 -11.99 -14.18 -15.69
CA LEU A 370 -13.39 -14.24 -16.14
C LEU A 370 -14.17 -12.99 -15.74
N VAL A 371 -14.00 -12.54 -14.48
CA VAL A 371 -14.67 -11.31 -14.03
C VAL A 371 -14.06 -10.06 -14.66
N LEU A 372 -12.76 -10.07 -14.95
CA LEU A 372 -12.08 -8.96 -15.62
C LEU A 372 -12.45 -8.87 -17.10
N ALA A 373 -12.69 -9.98 -17.78
CA ALA A 373 -13.04 -9.98 -19.21
C ALA A 373 -14.25 -9.09 -19.51
N ASP A 374 -15.36 -9.26 -18.79
CA ASP A 374 -16.56 -8.44 -18.98
C ASP A 374 -16.38 -7.01 -18.45
N ALA A 375 -15.66 -6.83 -17.32
CA ALA A 375 -15.39 -5.50 -16.78
C ALA A 375 -14.52 -4.66 -17.73
N LEU A 376 -13.51 -5.24 -18.36
CA LEU A 376 -12.67 -4.57 -19.36
C LEU A 376 -13.47 -4.27 -20.64
N CYS A 377 -14.33 -5.20 -21.06
CA CYS A 377 -15.22 -4.95 -22.18
C CYS A 377 -16.16 -3.76 -21.91
N TYR A 378 -16.72 -3.70 -20.70
CA TYR A 378 -17.56 -2.59 -20.27
C TYR A 378 -16.77 -1.28 -20.17
N ALA A 379 -15.51 -1.34 -19.71
CA ALA A 379 -14.63 -0.18 -19.61
C ALA A 379 -14.48 0.56 -20.96
N HIS A 380 -14.40 -0.16 -22.07
CA HIS A 380 -14.29 0.44 -23.40
C HIS A 380 -15.52 1.27 -23.82
N THR A 381 -16.68 1.05 -23.23
CA THR A 381 -17.90 1.83 -23.53
C THR A 381 -17.80 3.29 -23.08
N PHE A 382 -16.83 3.62 -22.22
CA PHE A 382 -16.58 4.98 -21.73
C PHE A 382 -15.56 5.74 -22.57
N HIS A 383 -15.04 5.17 -23.67
CA HIS A 383 -14.00 5.77 -24.51
C HIS A 383 -12.79 6.28 -23.72
N PRO A 384 -12.13 5.42 -22.94
CA PRO A 384 -11.05 5.84 -22.06
C PRO A 384 -9.77 6.17 -22.84
N ARG A 385 -9.01 7.17 -22.37
CA ARG A 385 -7.66 7.42 -22.88
C ARG A 385 -6.63 6.40 -22.37
N VAL A 386 -6.87 5.79 -21.20
CA VAL A 386 -6.03 4.74 -20.57
C VAL A 386 -6.92 3.81 -19.76
N ILE A 387 -6.70 2.51 -19.91
CA ILE A 387 -7.25 1.50 -19.00
C ILE A 387 -6.10 0.91 -18.20
N LEU A 388 -6.25 0.88 -16.87
CA LEU A 388 -5.35 0.20 -15.97
C LEU A 388 -6.16 -0.76 -15.13
N ASP A 389 -5.83 -2.05 -15.17
CA ASP A 389 -6.44 -3.02 -14.27
C ASP A 389 -5.47 -3.54 -13.22
N MET A 390 -6.01 -3.87 -12.07
CA MET A 390 -5.28 -4.39 -10.92
C MET A 390 -5.96 -5.67 -10.43
N ALA A 391 -5.19 -6.73 -10.31
CA ALA A 391 -5.72 -8.00 -9.85
C ALA A 391 -4.72 -8.77 -9.00
N THR A 392 -5.20 -9.46 -7.99
CA THR A 392 -4.49 -10.55 -7.32
C THR A 392 -4.66 -11.80 -8.18
N LEU A 393 -4.01 -11.79 -9.36
CA LEU A 393 -4.41 -12.66 -10.46
C LEU A 393 -3.73 -14.03 -10.40
N THR A 394 -2.40 -14.07 -10.19
CA THR A 394 -1.67 -15.33 -10.29
C THR A 394 -0.77 -15.61 -9.08
N GLY A 395 -0.77 -16.86 -8.63
CA GLY A 395 0.23 -17.33 -7.66
C GLY A 395 1.66 -17.28 -8.24
N ALA A 396 1.81 -17.43 -9.56
CA ALA A 396 3.08 -17.44 -10.26
C ALA A 396 3.88 -16.13 -10.08
N VAL A 397 3.21 -14.96 -10.08
CA VAL A 397 3.85 -13.68 -9.79
C VAL A 397 4.47 -13.66 -8.38
N GLY A 398 3.78 -14.23 -7.40
CA GLY A 398 4.32 -14.34 -6.04
C GLY A 398 5.57 -15.24 -5.97
N ILE A 399 5.65 -16.28 -6.80
CA ILE A 399 6.84 -17.15 -6.92
C ILE A 399 7.97 -16.43 -7.65
N ALA A 400 7.64 -15.75 -8.76
CA ALA A 400 8.65 -15.10 -9.61
C ALA A 400 9.27 -13.85 -8.96
N LEU A 401 8.45 -13.01 -8.32
CA LEU A 401 8.86 -11.67 -7.82
C LEU A 401 8.83 -11.56 -6.28
N GLY A 402 8.39 -12.60 -5.59
CA GLY A 402 8.18 -12.53 -4.13
C GLY A 402 7.11 -11.52 -3.73
N CYS A 403 7.22 -10.96 -2.53
CA CYS A 403 6.34 -9.88 -2.06
C CYS A 403 6.95 -8.48 -2.24
N GLY A 404 8.08 -8.39 -2.92
CA GLY A 404 8.82 -7.13 -3.13
C GLY A 404 8.24 -6.27 -4.24
N ALA A 405 7.71 -6.87 -5.31
CA ALA A 405 7.26 -6.17 -6.50
C ALA A 405 5.95 -6.73 -7.06
N ALA A 406 5.18 -5.89 -7.74
CA ALA A 406 4.05 -6.29 -8.57
C ALA A 406 4.51 -6.58 -10.01
N GLY A 407 3.82 -7.50 -10.69
CA GLY A 407 4.04 -7.74 -12.13
C GLY A 407 3.23 -6.73 -12.95
N VAL A 408 3.85 -6.09 -13.92
CA VAL A 408 3.19 -5.16 -14.87
C VAL A 408 3.27 -5.72 -16.27
N PHE A 409 2.14 -5.78 -16.94
CA PHE A 409 2.01 -6.10 -18.35
C PHE A 409 1.37 -4.89 -19.03
N THR A 410 1.98 -4.34 -20.06
CA THR A 410 1.49 -3.12 -20.69
C THR A 410 1.75 -3.11 -22.18
N THR A 411 0.94 -2.32 -22.87
CA THR A 411 1.03 -2.06 -24.31
C THR A 411 1.70 -0.71 -24.63
N SER A 412 2.31 -0.03 -23.65
CA SER A 412 2.92 1.28 -23.85
C SER A 412 4.16 1.49 -22.99
N ASP A 413 5.33 1.49 -23.63
CA ASP A 413 6.61 1.80 -22.97
C ASP A 413 6.57 3.16 -22.26
N LYS A 414 5.86 4.12 -22.85
CA LYS A 414 5.70 5.45 -22.27
C LYS A 414 4.96 5.39 -20.95
N LEU A 415 3.82 4.70 -20.91
CA LEU A 415 3.02 4.54 -19.68
C LEU A 415 3.78 3.70 -18.65
N PHE A 416 4.47 2.63 -19.09
CA PHE A 416 5.32 1.83 -18.21
C PHE A 416 6.38 2.68 -17.54
N LYS A 417 7.12 3.49 -18.31
CA LYS A 417 8.16 4.36 -17.75
C LYS A 417 7.62 5.31 -16.68
N VAL A 418 6.47 5.94 -16.94
CA VAL A 418 5.84 6.85 -15.96
C VAL A 418 5.43 6.10 -14.70
N LEU A 419 4.83 4.91 -14.85
CA LEU A 419 4.41 4.08 -13.72
C LEU A 419 5.63 3.60 -12.91
N HIS A 420 6.67 3.13 -13.59
CA HIS A 420 7.91 2.69 -13.00
C HIS A 420 8.60 3.79 -12.20
N ASP A 421 8.73 5.01 -12.75
CA ASP A 421 9.28 6.16 -12.05
C ASP A 421 8.47 6.47 -10.77
N CYS A 422 7.13 6.38 -10.84
CA CYS A 422 6.27 6.53 -9.67
C CYS A 422 6.53 5.43 -8.65
N SER A 423 6.78 4.19 -9.08
CA SER A 423 7.03 3.06 -8.19
C SER A 423 8.33 3.23 -7.40
N ILE A 424 9.37 3.74 -8.02
CA ILE A 424 10.65 4.08 -7.37
C ILE A 424 10.44 5.18 -6.32
N GLU A 425 9.72 6.24 -6.67
CA GLU A 425 9.46 7.35 -5.76
C GLU A 425 8.62 6.93 -4.54
N THR A 426 7.60 6.12 -4.76
CA THR A 426 6.71 5.67 -3.68
C THR A 426 7.28 4.54 -2.87
N GLY A 427 8.15 3.70 -3.47
CA GLY A 427 8.68 2.47 -2.91
C GLY A 427 7.71 1.28 -3.03
N ASP A 428 6.70 1.37 -3.90
CA ASP A 428 5.86 0.26 -4.32
C ASP A 428 6.42 -0.24 -5.65
N ARG A 429 7.27 -1.28 -5.61
CA ARG A 429 8.05 -1.74 -6.78
C ARG A 429 7.16 -2.47 -7.78
N GLU A 430 7.48 -2.30 -9.08
CA GLU A 430 6.79 -2.92 -10.21
C GLU A 430 7.80 -3.34 -11.27
N PHE A 431 7.61 -4.52 -11.90
CA PHE A 431 8.49 -5.06 -12.94
C PHE A 431 7.69 -5.65 -14.11
N VAL A 432 8.27 -5.54 -15.31
CA VAL A 432 8.02 -6.21 -16.61
C VAL A 432 7.05 -5.54 -17.57
N GLU A 433 7.43 -5.57 -18.84
CA GLU A 433 6.93 -4.88 -20.01
C GLU A 433 6.19 -5.82 -20.97
N ILE A 434 5.07 -5.39 -21.56
CA ILE A 434 4.57 -5.68 -22.92
C ILE A 434 3.24 -4.94 -23.21
N SER A 435 3.20 -4.06 -24.27
CA SER A 435 2.12 -3.43 -25.09
C SER A 435 0.86 -2.72 -24.47
N GLU A 436 0.32 -1.61 -25.07
CA GLU A 436 -0.66 -0.45 -24.80
C GLU A 436 -1.78 -0.52 -23.73
N TRP A 437 -1.99 -1.55 -23.00
CA TRP A 437 -2.86 -1.73 -21.86
C TRP A 437 -2.01 -1.95 -20.60
N LEU A 438 -2.47 -1.53 -19.44
CA LEU A 438 -1.75 -1.71 -18.18
C LEU A 438 -2.50 -2.72 -17.31
N HIS A 439 -1.92 -3.88 -17.13
CA HIS A 439 -2.33 -4.87 -16.13
C HIS A 439 -1.31 -4.95 -15.00
N LEU A 440 -1.76 -4.84 -13.75
CA LEU A 440 -0.93 -5.03 -12.57
C LEU A 440 -1.34 -6.29 -11.83
N ASP A 441 -0.51 -7.34 -11.89
CA ASP A 441 -0.65 -8.48 -11.01
C ASP A 441 -0.06 -8.16 -9.64
N VAL A 442 -0.93 -7.84 -8.70
CA VAL A 442 -0.59 -7.44 -7.32
C VAL A 442 -0.63 -8.61 -6.34
N SER A 443 -0.72 -9.84 -6.84
CA SER A 443 -0.80 -11.04 -6.00
C SER A 443 0.41 -11.20 -5.09
N GLY A 444 1.62 -10.91 -5.58
CA GLY A 444 2.83 -10.94 -4.77
C GLY A 444 2.85 -9.90 -3.65
N VAL A 445 2.45 -8.66 -3.96
CA VAL A 445 2.54 -7.53 -3.02
C VAL A 445 1.33 -7.36 -2.11
N LYS A 446 0.27 -8.14 -2.30
CA LYS A 446 -0.96 -8.04 -1.49
C LYS A 446 -0.72 -8.22 0.00
N GLU A 447 0.19 -9.11 0.38
CA GLU A 447 0.52 -9.42 1.78
C GLU A 447 2.02 -9.19 2.05
N ASN A 448 2.34 -8.62 3.20
CA ASN A 448 3.70 -8.55 3.71
C ASN A 448 3.86 -9.56 4.86
N THR A 449 4.72 -10.54 4.69
CA THR A 449 5.04 -11.56 5.70
C THR A 449 6.19 -11.12 6.61
N SER A 450 7.12 -10.32 6.14
CA SER A 450 8.23 -9.64 6.87
C SER A 450 9.28 -9.03 5.93
N GLU A 451 9.20 -9.28 4.63
CA GLU A 451 10.24 -8.89 3.66
C GLU A 451 10.33 -7.38 3.46
N VAL A 452 9.22 -6.66 3.66
CA VAL A 452 9.20 -5.20 3.62
C VAL A 452 8.99 -4.65 5.03
N PRO A 453 10.07 -4.37 5.77
CA PRO A 453 10.00 -4.08 7.21
C PRO A 453 9.09 -2.91 7.58
N TYR A 454 9.01 -1.88 6.74
CA TYR A 454 8.21 -0.68 7.04
C TYR A 454 6.70 -0.88 6.87
N LEU A 455 6.23 -1.92 6.17
CA LEU A 455 4.79 -2.14 5.98
C LEU A 455 4.11 -2.87 7.16
N GLY A 456 4.88 -3.56 7.98
CA GLY A 456 4.30 -4.47 8.98
C GLY A 456 3.67 -5.70 8.33
N LYS A 457 3.30 -6.70 9.14
CA LYS A 457 2.66 -7.94 8.67
C LYS A 457 1.20 -7.69 8.25
N GLY A 458 0.73 -8.45 7.26
CA GLY A 458 -0.65 -8.44 6.79
C GLY A 458 -0.83 -7.81 5.41
N PHE A 459 -2.07 -7.57 5.01
CA PHE A 459 -2.38 -7.01 3.71
C PHE A 459 -1.97 -5.53 3.59
N THR A 460 -1.34 -5.18 2.47
CA THR A 460 -0.50 -3.99 2.35
C THR A 460 -1.19 -2.76 1.78
N GLY A 461 -2.23 -2.95 0.98
CA GLY A 461 -2.85 -1.89 0.18
C GLY A 461 -1.95 -1.35 -0.95
N ARG A 462 -0.92 -2.11 -1.37
CA ARG A 462 -0.10 -1.76 -2.53
C ARG A 462 -0.85 -2.15 -3.82
N PRO A 463 -0.75 -1.38 -4.90
CA PRO A 463 0.10 -0.22 -5.13
C PRO A 463 -0.62 1.15 -5.07
N VAL A 464 -1.64 1.35 -4.22
CA VAL A 464 -2.44 2.60 -4.17
C VAL A 464 -1.58 3.86 -4.30
N ARG A 465 -0.44 3.93 -3.61
CA ARG A 465 0.42 5.13 -3.64
C ARG A 465 0.97 5.42 -5.03
N THR A 466 1.46 4.37 -5.69
CA THR A 466 2.00 4.46 -7.05
C THR A 466 0.92 4.89 -8.03
N ILE A 467 -0.27 4.29 -7.93
CA ILE A 467 -1.38 4.63 -8.84
C ILE A 467 -1.87 6.07 -8.62
N VAL A 468 -1.92 6.55 -7.39
CA VAL A 468 -2.24 7.96 -7.11
C VAL A 468 -1.21 8.90 -7.75
N ASP A 469 0.09 8.60 -7.63
CA ASP A 469 1.14 9.42 -8.23
C ASP A 469 1.13 9.30 -9.77
N PHE A 470 0.88 8.11 -10.31
CA PHE A 470 0.69 7.88 -11.74
C PHE A 470 -0.48 8.71 -12.31
N ILE A 471 -1.67 8.61 -11.71
CA ILE A 471 -2.84 9.42 -12.10
C ILE A 471 -2.53 10.92 -11.99
N SER A 472 -1.83 11.32 -10.94
CA SER A 472 -1.41 12.72 -10.77
C SER A 472 -0.46 13.19 -11.88
N LYS A 473 0.43 12.34 -12.37
CA LYS A 473 1.30 12.67 -13.53
C LYS A 473 0.48 12.70 -14.83
N LEU A 474 -0.43 11.76 -15.03
CA LEU A 474 -1.33 11.78 -16.21
C LEU A 474 -2.19 13.05 -16.28
N SER A 475 -2.49 13.71 -15.16
CA SER A 475 -3.24 14.98 -15.17
C SER A 475 -2.43 16.18 -15.68
N GLN A 476 -1.11 16.03 -15.81
CA GLN A 476 -0.19 17.07 -16.28
C GLN A 476 0.04 16.94 -17.80
N LYS A 477 -0.94 17.14 -18.61
CA LYS A 477 -1.06 17.15 -20.11
C LYS A 477 0.19 16.85 -21.00
N ASP A 478 1.35 16.51 -20.46
CA ASP A 478 2.61 16.27 -21.18
C ASP A 478 2.92 14.77 -21.41
N ILE A 479 1.96 13.88 -21.09
CA ILE A 479 2.14 12.44 -21.19
C ILE A 479 1.15 11.85 -22.21
#